data_cdb64fbd06bfc8b539e85ac0d7e6697c
#
_entry.id   cdb64fbd06bfc8b539e85ac0d7e6697c
#
_cell.length_a   1.000
_cell.length_b   1.000
_cell.length_c   1.000
_cell.angle_alpha   90.00
_cell.angle_beta   90.00
_cell.angle_gamma   90.00
#
_symmetry.space_group_name_H-M   'P 1'
#
loop_
_entity.id
_entity.type
_entity.pdbx_description
1 polymer ?
#
loop_
_entity_poly.entity_id
_entity_poly.type
_entity_poly.pdbx_seq_one_letter_code
_entity_poly.pdbx_strand_id
1 'polypeptide(L)'
;MTSLQPPGAGDLPPVRHVPDAAAHIRGYLRRTGRRLAVLDDDPTGSQAVHGVSVLTAPHPSGYANGLASPGDTCFVLTNSRSLDRAGAVAAHQAAARDLYTWEVGSGGTVEIVSRGDSTLRGHVTAEVDAVAAQRLASTGVATDGVLFCPAMLEAGRFTVGDTHFAVVDGVPTPVADTEFARDRTFGYTRSNLREFLAEQSGGAITAAEVASLSHDDIRTGGPQRVAEVLASLTHRRWVVVNAADHADLAVVALGLQLAQEAGRRFLV
;
A
#
# COMPACT_ATOMS: atom_id res chain seq x y z
N MET A 1 -8.91 3.27 27.81
CA MET A 1 -8.16 3.85 26.67
C MET A 1 -9.11 4.82 25.99
N THR A 2 -8.88 6.11 26.11
CA THR A 2 -9.70 7.14 25.44
C THR A 2 -9.47 6.98 23.94
N SER A 3 -10.51 6.70 23.18
CA SER A 3 -10.41 6.65 21.73
C SER A 3 -9.99 8.03 21.24
N LEU A 4 -8.77 8.14 20.73
CA LEU A 4 -8.31 9.33 20.03
C LEU A 4 -9.17 9.50 18.78
N GLN A 5 -10.11 10.42 18.83
CA GLN A 5 -10.95 10.72 17.67
C GLN A 5 -10.16 11.63 16.72
N PRO A 6 -10.03 11.26 15.44
CA PRO A 6 -9.42 12.12 14.44
C PRO A 6 -10.19 13.44 14.30
N PRO A 7 -9.55 14.56 13.91
CA PRO A 7 -10.23 15.78 13.56
C PRO A 7 -11.31 15.50 12.51
N GLY A 8 -12.53 15.96 12.73
CA GLY A 8 -13.68 15.66 11.86
C GLY A 8 -14.32 14.28 12.07
N ALA A 9 -13.92 13.51 13.08
CA ALA A 9 -14.50 12.18 13.34
C ALA A 9 -16.01 12.21 13.62
N GLY A 10 -16.53 13.33 14.15
CA GLY A 10 -17.97 13.52 14.40
C GLY A 10 -18.81 13.56 13.12
N ASP A 11 -18.20 13.86 12.00
CA ASP A 11 -18.85 13.99 10.68
C ASP A 11 -18.62 12.77 9.78
N LEU A 12 -17.85 11.77 10.24
CA LEU A 12 -17.61 10.57 9.45
C LEU A 12 -18.79 9.59 9.54
N PRO A 13 -19.11 8.89 8.45
CA PRO A 13 -20.06 7.79 8.50
C PRO A 13 -19.69 6.75 9.56
N PRO A 14 -20.65 6.03 10.14
CA PRO A 14 -20.37 4.95 11.08
C PRO A 14 -19.42 3.90 10.48
N VAL A 15 -18.52 3.38 11.30
CA VAL A 15 -17.58 2.32 10.87
C VAL A 15 -18.35 1.11 10.38
N ARG A 16 -18.00 0.64 9.19
CA ARG A 16 -18.60 -0.55 8.56
C ARG A 16 -17.81 -1.80 8.89
N HIS A 17 -18.37 -2.63 9.75
CA HIS A 17 -17.81 -3.96 10.00
C HIS A 17 -18.35 -4.97 8.98
N VAL A 18 -17.44 -5.70 8.34
CA VAL A 18 -17.79 -6.85 7.48
C VAL A 18 -17.48 -8.12 8.25
N PRO A 19 -18.51 -8.95 8.55
CA PRO A 19 -18.30 -10.21 9.25
C PRO A 19 -17.30 -11.09 8.49
N ASP A 20 -16.41 -11.77 9.22
CA ASP A 20 -15.45 -12.74 8.68
C ASP A 20 -14.56 -12.21 7.55
N ALA A 21 -14.37 -10.89 7.43
CA ALA A 21 -13.58 -10.27 6.36
C ALA A 21 -12.21 -10.94 6.17
N ALA A 22 -11.49 -11.19 7.27
CA ALA A 22 -10.18 -11.85 7.20
C ALA A 22 -10.25 -13.29 6.65
N ALA A 23 -11.33 -14.02 6.93
CA ALA A 23 -11.54 -15.36 6.37
C ALA A 23 -11.86 -15.30 4.87
N HIS A 24 -12.66 -14.32 4.45
CA HIS A 24 -12.95 -14.06 3.03
C HIS A 24 -11.69 -13.71 2.25
N ILE A 25 -10.86 -12.79 2.79
CA ILE A 25 -9.58 -12.39 2.19
C ILE A 25 -8.66 -13.60 2.02
N ARG A 26 -8.44 -14.39 3.07
CA ARG A 26 -7.63 -15.61 2.98
C ARG A 26 -8.20 -16.64 2.00
N GLY A 27 -9.51 -16.81 1.99
CA GLY A 27 -10.21 -17.71 1.07
C GLY A 27 -10.00 -17.30 -0.39
N TYR A 28 -10.08 -15.99 -0.67
CA TYR A 28 -9.81 -15.44 -2.00
C TYR A 28 -8.37 -15.72 -2.46
N LEU A 29 -7.38 -15.39 -1.66
CA LEU A 29 -5.97 -15.60 -2.00
C LEU A 29 -5.68 -17.06 -2.33
N ARG A 30 -6.20 -17.99 -1.50
CA ARG A 30 -6.04 -19.44 -1.72
C ARG A 30 -6.72 -19.90 -3.00
N ARG A 31 -7.97 -19.50 -3.22
CA ARG A 31 -8.78 -19.92 -4.39
C ARG A 31 -8.18 -19.42 -5.70
N THR A 32 -7.63 -18.21 -5.70
CA THR A 32 -7.07 -17.56 -6.90
C THR A 32 -5.59 -17.85 -7.10
N GLY A 33 -4.95 -18.62 -6.22
CA GLY A 33 -3.53 -18.92 -6.31
C GLY A 33 -2.62 -17.74 -6.01
N ARG A 34 -3.14 -16.65 -5.40
CA ARG A 34 -2.37 -15.44 -5.14
C ARG A 34 -1.48 -15.58 -3.91
N ARG A 35 -0.33 -14.94 -3.97
CA ARG A 35 0.65 -14.78 -2.89
C ARG A 35 0.99 -13.32 -2.75
N LEU A 36 1.41 -12.91 -1.56
CA LEU A 36 1.78 -11.53 -1.28
C LEU A 36 3.30 -11.43 -1.08
N ALA A 37 3.94 -10.56 -1.84
CA ALA A 37 5.33 -10.16 -1.61
C ALA A 37 5.34 -8.71 -1.12
N VAL A 38 5.81 -8.50 0.10
CA VAL A 38 5.89 -7.18 0.72
C VAL A 38 7.33 -6.70 0.60
N LEU A 39 7.57 -5.71 -0.27
CA LEU A 39 8.88 -5.05 -0.36
C LEU A 39 8.99 -4.07 0.79
N ASP A 40 9.90 -4.33 1.71
CA ASP A 40 10.02 -3.62 2.98
C ASP A 40 11.23 -2.67 2.94
N ASP A 41 10.98 -1.39 3.07
CA ASP A 41 12.00 -0.34 2.95
C ASP A 41 12.92 -0.23 4.19
N ASP A 42 12.52 -0.86 5.31
CA ASP A 42 13.23 -0.78 6.59
C ASP A 42 13.11 -2.10 7.37
N PRO A 43 14.19 -2.61 8.00
CA PRO A 43 14.17 -3.89 8.72
C PRO A 43 13.18 -3.95 9.90
N THR A 44 12.64 -2.83 10.34
CA THR A 44 11.65 -2.79 11.41
C THR A 44 10.22 -3.06 10.94
N GLY A 45 9.97 -3.06 9.64
CA GLY A 45 8.64 -3.22 9.05
C GLY A 45 7.97 -4.54 9.37
N SER A 46 8.73 -5.62 9.37
CA SER A 46 8.22 -6.97 9.66
C SER A 46 7.88 -7.20 11.13
N GLN A 47 8.23 -6.29 12.04
CA GLN A 47 7.94 -6.43 13.48
C GLN A 47 6.44 -6.35 13.81
N ALA A 48 5.62 -5.81 12.92
CA ALA A 48 4.17 -5.71 13.09
C ALA A 48 3.41 -7.01 12.73
N VAL A 49 4.10 -8.03 12.21
CA VAL A 49 3.49 -9.27 11.72
C VAL A 49 4.19 -10.50 12.31
N HIS A 50 3.50 -11.64 12.27
CA HIS A 50 4.05 -12.92 12.72
C HIS A 50 3.68 -14.06 11.76
N GLY A 51 4.47 -15.14 11.78
CA GLY A 51 4.20 -16.33 10.96
C GLY A 51 4.41 -16.11 9.46
N VAL A 52 5.24 -15.13 9.08
CA VAL A 52 5.59 -14.83 7.69
C VAL A 52 7.08 -15.07 7.44
N SER A 53 7.43 -15.42 6.21
CA SER A 53 8.83 -15.49 5.78
C SER A 53 9.40 -14.10 5.59
N VAL A 54 10.65 -13.88 6.03
CA VAL A 54 11.38 -12.63 5.82
C VAL A 54 12.69 -12.93 5.10
N LEU A 55 12.85 -12.37 3.91
CA LEU A 55 14.06 -12.47 3.12
C LEU A 55 14.91 -11.21 3.32
N THR A 56 16.00 -11.36 4.06
CA THR A 56 16.98 -10.28 4.29
C THR A 56 17.98 -10.11 3.16
N ALA A 57 18.12 -11.15 2.33
CA ALA A 57 18.90 -11.15 1.10
C ALA A 57 18.04 -11.82 0.02
N PRO A 58 17.44 -11.05 -0.90
CA PRO A 58 16.62 -11.60 -1.97
C PRO A 58 17.40 -12.63 -2.80
N HIS A 59 16.83 -13.82 -2.96
CA HIS A 59 17.39 -14.91 -3.74
C HIS A 59 16.27 -15.81 -4.29
N PRO A 60 16.36 -16.34 -5.51
CA PRO A 60 15.32 -17.14 -6.13
C PRO A 60 14.78 -18.30 -5.28
N SER A 61 15.65 -19.04 -4.58
CA SER A 61 15.21 -20.13 -3.70
C SER A 61 14.46 -19.60 -2.45
N GLY A 62 14.77 -18.41 -1.98
CA GLY A 62 14.06 -17.76 -0.87
C GLY A 62 12.61 -17.43 -1.27
N TYR A 63 12.41 -16.90 -2.46
CA TYR A 63 11.05 -16.64 -2.98
C TYR A 63 10.24 -17.94 -3.13
N ALA A 64 10.87 -19.00 -3.68
CA ALA A 64 10.21 -20.29 -3.84
C ALA A 64 9.74 -20.87 -2.50
N ASN A 65 10.52 -20.69 -1.43
CA ASN A 65 10.14 -21.15 -0.09
C ASN A 65 9.12 -20.24 0.57
N GLY A 66 9.30 -18.92 0.48
CA GLY A 66 8.43 -17.92 1.14
C GLY A 66 7.06 -17.76 0.47
N LEU A 67 6.91 -18.21 -0.78
CA LEU A 67 5.69 -18.14 -1.60
C LEU A 67 5.23 -19.54 -2.06
N ALA A 68 5.56 -20.59 -1.31
CA ALA A 68 5.31 -21.98 -1.72
C ALA A 68 3.83 -22.28 -1.93
N SER A 69 2.95 -21.74 -1.08
CA SER A 69 1.52 -22.05 -1.07
C SER A 69 0.66 -20.83 -1.41
N PRO A 70 -0.51 -21.03 -2.05
CA PRO A 70 -1.52 -19.98 -2.20
C PRO A 70 -1.91 -19.35 -0.86
N GLY A 71 -1.83 -18.01 -0.80
CA GLY A 71 -2.10 -17.25 0.41
C GLY A 71 -0.88 -16.96 1.27
N ASP A 72 0.30 -17.50 0.91
CA ASP A 72 1.54 -17.16 1.61
C ASP A 72 1.87 -15.68 1.46
N THR A 73 2.50 -15.14 2.49
CA THR A 73 3.04 -13.79 2.52
C THR A 73 4.54 -13.85 2.81
N CYS A 74 5.33 -13.19 2.00
CA CYS A 74 6.77 -13.10 2.15
C CYS A 74 7.19 -11.63 2.21
N PHE A 75 7.90 -11.24 3.25
CA PHE A 75 8.57 -9.94 3.35
C PHE A 75 9.94 -10.01 2.68
N VAL A 76 10.24 -9.04 1.85
CA VAL A 76 11.49 -8.90 1.12
C VAL A 76 12.13 -7.58 1.55
N LEU A 77 13.19 -7.66 2.33
CA LEU A 77 13.89 -6.49 2.81
C LEU A 77 14.68 -5.84 1.67
N THR A 78 14.22 -4.71 1.17
CA THR A 78 14.94 -3.87 0.21
C THR A 78 15.89 -2.90 0.88
N ASN A 79 15.58 -2.51 2.14
CA ASN A 79 16.30 -1.51 2.92
C ASN A 79 16.51 -0.19 2.16
N SER A 80 15.56 0.14 1.28
CA SER A 80 15.66 1.24 0.33
C SER A 80 15.68 2.61 0.97
N ARG A 81 15.13 2.75 2.19
CA ARG A 81 15.18 4.01 2.95
C ARG A 81 16.62 4.42 3.31
N SER A 82 17.56 3.47 3.37
CA SER A 82 18.98 3.75 3.60
C SER A 82 19.77 4.08 2.33
N LEU A 83 19.14 3.99 1.16
CA LEU A 83 19.77 4.17 -0.14
C LEU A 83 19.41 5.55 -0.73
N ASP A 84 20.20 5.98 -1.70
CA ASP A 84 19.79 7.08 -2.57
C ASP A 84 18.68 6.62 -3.54
N ARG A 85 18.08 7.57 -4.25
CA ARG A 85 16.97 7.28 -5.18
C ARG A 85 17.33 6.23 -6.24
N ALA A 86 18.54 6.28 -6.79
CA ALA A 86 18.97 5.34 -7.81
C ALA A 86 19.14 3.93 -7.25
N GLY A 87 19.73 3.81 -6.07
CA GLY A 87 19.86 2.56 -5.33
C GLY A 87 18.50 1.95 -4.95
N ALA A 88 17.57 2.78 -4.46
CA ALA A 88 16.22 2.35 -4.12
C ALA A 88 15.46 1.81 -5.35
N VAL A 89 15.52 2.53 -6.48
CA VAL A 89 14.97 2.08 -7.76
C VAL A 89 15.57 0.75 -8.19
N ALA A 90 16.90 0.62 -8.15
CA ALA A 90 17.60 -0.61 -8.55
C ALA A 90 17.21 -1.81 -7.67
N ALA A 91 17.09 -1.60 -6.35
CA ALA A 91 16.68 -2.64 -5.40
C ALA A 91 15.25 -3.13 -5.69
N HIS A 92 14.29 -2.20 -5.93
CA HIS A 92 12.92 -2.55 -6.26
C HIS A 92 12.78 -3.21 -7.63
N GLN A 93 13.53 -2.75 -8.65
CA GLN A 93 13.58 -3.40 -9.96
C GLN A 93 14.11 -4.83 -9.86
N ALA A 94 15.17 -5.06 -9.09
CA ALA A 94 15.74 -6.39 -8.91
C ALA A 94 14.75 -7.33 -8.21
N ALA A 95 14.17 -6.91 -7.08
CA ALA A 95 13.20 -7.71 -6.35
C ALA A 95 11.95 -8.01 -7.19
N ALA A 96 11.41 -7.00 -7.88
CA ALA A 96 10.23 -7.17 -8.73
C ALA A 96 10.52 -8.10 -9.93
N ARG A 97 11.68 -7.98 -10.57
CA ARG A 97 12.10 -8.88 -11.66
C ARG A 97 12.13 -10.33 -11.19
N ASP A 98 12.74 -10.60 -10.05
CA ASP A 98 12.87 -11.94 -9.53
C ASP A 98 11.51 -12.53 -9.15
N LEU A 99 10.64 -11.73 -8.52
CA LEU A 99 9.26 -12.11 -8.16
C LEU A 99 8.39 -12.42 -9.39
N TYR A 100 8.43 -11.57 -10.41
CA TYR A 100 7.67 -11.81 -11.65
C TYR A 100 8.26 -12.94 -12.50
N THR A 101 9.58 -13.17 -12.44
CA THR A 101 10.19 -14.36 -13.03
C THR A 101 9.69 -15.62 -12.33
N TRP A 102 9.61 -15.60 -11.01
CA TRP A 102 9.01 -16.68 -10.23
C TRP A 102 7.53 -16.89 -10.60
N GLU A 103 6.74 -15.82 -10.72
CA GLU A 103 5.32 -15.86 -11.12
C GLU A 103 5.16 -16.60 -12.45
N VAL A 104 5.90 -16.19 -13.47
CA VAL A 104 5.84 -16.79 -14.82
C VAL A 104 6.27 -18.26 -14.79
N GLY A 105 7.31 -18.60 -14.03
CA GLY A 105 7.84 -19.97 -13.94
C GLY A 105 6.98 -20.92 -13.11
N SER A 106 6.29 -20.42 -12.08
CA SER A 106 5.48 -21.22 -11.16
C SER A 106 4.00 -21.37 -11.58
N GLY A 107 3.53 -20.50 -12.48
CA GLY A 107 2.11 -20.39 -12.83
C GLY A 107 1.24 -19.81 -11.70
N GLY A 108 1.86 -19.31 -10.63
CA GLY A 108 1.17 -18.60 -9.55
C GLY A 108 0.94 -17.13 -9.90
N THR A 109 0.35 -16.38 -8.98
CA THR A 109 0.20 -14.92 -9.09
C THR A 109 0.83 -14.25 -7.86
N VAL A 110 1.71 -13.28 -8.08
CA VAL A 110 2.31 -12.47 -7.00
C VAL A 110 1.71 -11.08 -7.00
N GLU A 111 1.13 -10.72 -5.86
CA GLU A 111 0.75 -9.34 -5.58
C GLU A 111 1.88 -8.66 -4.81
N ILE A 112 2.43 -7.58 -5.36
CA ILE A 112 3.49 -6.82 -4.71
C ILE A 112 2.87 -5.67 -3.93
N VAL A 113 3.25 -5.59 -2.65
CA VAL A 113 2.97 -4.47 -1.75
C VAL A 113 4.28 -3.74 -1.52
N SER A 114 4.35 -2.44 -1.86
CA SER A 114 5.49 -1.58 -1.54
C SER A 114 5.26 -0.99 -0.16
N ARG A 115 5.83 -1.59 0.86
CA ARG A 115 5.69 -1.15 2.25
C ARG A 115 6.74 -0.09 2.56
N GLY A 116 6.28 1.12 2.82
CA GLY A 116 7.11 2.25 3.23
C GLY A 116 6.79 2.76 4.64
N ASP A 117 7.39 3.88 4.99
CA ASP A 117 7.18 4.54 6.28
C ASP A 117 5.80 5.18 6.37
N SER A 118 5.05 4.83 7.42
CA SER A 118 3.74 5.43 7.70
C SER A 118 3.79 6.93 8.05
N THR A 119 4.97 7.52 8.16
CA THR A 119 5.18 8.97 8.28
C THR A 119 5.69 9.59 6.98
N LEU A 120 5.46 8.91 5.85
CA LEU A 120 5.66 9.36 4.47
C LEU A 120 7.12 9.55 4.03
N ARG A 121 8.12 9.10 4.82
CA ARG A 121 9.52 9.14 4.40
C ARG A 121 9.85 7.96 3.50
N GLY A 122 10.60 8.19 2.44
CA GLY A 122 10.99 7.16 1.47
C GLY A 122 10.90 7.64 0.02
N HIS A 123 11.28 6.78 -0.91
CA HIS A 123 11.26 7.05 -2.36
C HIS A 123 9.93 6.62 -3.01
N VAL A 124 8.80 6.92 -2.37
CA VAL A 124 7.45 6.36 -2.62
C VAL A 124 7.12 6.22 -4.12
N THR A 125 7.15 7.32 -4.88
CA THR A 125 6.77 7.30 -6.29
C THR A 125 7.78 6.54 -7.15
N ALA A 126 9.08 6.67 -6.86
CA ALA A 126 10.14 6.04 -7.64
C ALA A 126 10.16 4.51 -7.47
N GLU A 127 9.92 4.02 -6.26
CA GLU A 127 9.85 2.59 -5.95
C GLU A 127 8.67 1.92 -6.63
N VAL A 128 7.49 2.53 -6.54
CA VAL A 128 6.27 2.04 -7.20
C VAL A 128 6.42 2.07 -8.72
N ASP A 129 7.02 3.13 -9.28
CA ASP A 129 7.29 3.23 -10.72
C ASP A 129 8.23 2.12 -11.20
N ALA A 130 9.26 1.81 -10.41
CA ALA A 130 10.20 0.73 -10.69
C ALA A 130 9.50 -0.64 -10.72
N VAL A 131 8.65 -0.94 -9.76
CA VAL A 131 7.87 -2.18 -9.70
C VAL A 131 6.89 -2.28 -10.86
N ALA A 132 6.15 -1.20 -11.17
CA ALA A 132 5.19 -1.19 -12.26
C ALA A 132 5.84 -1.39 -13.64
N ALA A 133 6.98 -0.74 -13.87
CA ALA A 133 7.76 -0.91 -15.09
C ALA A 133 8.27 -2.35 -15.24
N GLN A 134 8.77 -2.93 -14.15
CA GLN A 134 9.27 -4.30 -14.14
C GLN A 134 8.15 -5.33 -14.36
N ARG A 135 6.93 -5.09 -13.81
CA ARG A 135 5.77 -5.93 -14.08
C ARG A 135 5.48 -5.99 -15.58
N LEU A 136 5.36 -4.82 -16.21
CA LEU A 136 5.09 -4.75 -17.65
C LEU A 136 6.18 -5.46 -18.45
N ALA A 137 7.45 -5.25 -18.12
CA ALA A 137 8.57 -5.86 -18.81
C ALA A 137 8.62 -7.39 -18.66
N SER A 138 8.31 -7.92 -17.48
CA SER A 138 8.41 -9.36 -17.19
C SER A 138 7.18 -10.16 -17.58
N THR A 139 5.98 -9.57 -17.48
CA THR A 139 4.71 -10.29 -17.64
C THR A 139 3.88 -9.83 -18.84
N GLY A 140 4.21 -8.70 -19.45
CA GLY A 140 3.39 -8.04 -20.47
C GLY A 140 2.10 -7.40 -19.92
N VAL A 141 1.89 -7.42 -18.58
CA VAL A 141 0.67 -6.94 -17.95
C VAL A 141 0.90 -5.59 -17.29
N ALA A 142 0.14 -4.58 -17.73
CA ALA A 142 0.20 -3.25 -17.16
C ALA A 142 -0.52 -3.18 -15.80
N THR A 143 -0.12 -2.21 -14.95
CA THR A 143 -0.81 -1.85 -13.72
C THR A 143 -1.92 -0.84 -14.03
N ASP A 144 -3.14 -1.10 -13.59
CA ASP A 144 -4.29 -0.19 -13.78
C ASP A 144 -4.28 0.97 -12.79
N GLY A 145 -3.98 0.68 -11.52
CA GLY A 145 -3.97 1.67 -10.46
C GLY A 145 -2.97 1.36 -9.35
N VAL A 146 -2.68 2.38 -8.55
CA VAL A 146 -1.82 2.29 -7.35
C VAL A 146 -2.62 2.77 -6.16
N LEU A 147 -2.77 1.91 -5.14
CA LEU A 147 -3.39 2.27 -3.87
C LEU A 147 -2.33 2.84 -2.93
N PHE A 148 -2.54 4.05 -2.44
CA PHE A 148 -1.68 4.67 -1.45
C PHE A 148 -2.38 4.76 -0.11
N CYS A 149 -1.97 3.91 0.83
CA CYS A 149 -2.58 3.76 2.15
C CYS A 149 -1.50 3.73 3.24
N PRO A 150 -0.98 4.89 3.69
CA PRO A 150 0.08 4.93 4.70
C PRO A 150 -0.43 4.72 6.14
N ALA A 151 -1.61 4.12 6.32
CA ALA A 151 -2.19 3.91 7.62
C ALA A 151 -1.39 2.91 8.48
N MET A 152 -1.12 3.28 9.72
CA MET A 152 -0.58 2.42 10.78
C MET A 152 -1.30 2.77 12.08
N LEU A 153 -2.49 2.21 12.24
CA LEU A 153 -3.44 2.62 13.27
C LEU A 153 -2.92 2.38 14.69
N GLU A 154 -2.17 1.30 14.89
CA GLU A 154 -1.52 0.97 16.16
C GLU A 154 -0.52 2.02 16.62
N ALA A 155 0.09 2.72 15.67
CA ALA A 155 1.03 3.80 15.92
C ALA A 155 0.39 5.19 15.76
N GLY A 156 -0.95 5.25 15.64
CA GLY A 156 -1.68 6.52 15.54
C GLY A 156 -1.51 7.22 14.20
N ARG A 157 -1.33 6.48 13.08
CA ARG A 157 -1.27 7.03 11.73
C ARG A 157 -2.51 6.66 10.96
N PHE A 158 -3.24 7.67 10.48
CA PHE A 158 -4.53 7.50 9.80
C PHE A 158 -4.77 8.65 8.80
N THR A 159 -5.72 8.46 7.89
CA THR A 159 -6.05 9.45 6.85
C THR A 159 -7.52 9.78 6.90
N VAL A 160 -7.85 11.09 6.94
CA VAL A 160 -9.22 11.62 6.92
C VAL A 160 -9.28 12.82 5.97
N GLY A 161 -10.24 12.83 5.03
CA GLY A 161 -10.36 13.90 4.04
C GLY A 161 -9.09 14.11 3.20
N ASP A 162 -8.46 12.99 2.81
CA ASP A 162 -7.16 12.92 2.12
C ASP A 162 -5.98 13.50 2.92
N THR A 163 -6.19 14.00 4.12
CA THR A 163 -5.13 14.50 5.01
C THR A 163 -4.64 13.37 5.91
N HIS A 164 -3.33 13.15 5.89
CA HIS A 164 -2.69 12.15 6.74
C HIS A 164 -2.25 12.76 8.06
N PHE A 165 -2.54 12.06 9.14
CA PHE A 165 -2.26 12.47 10.50
C PHE A 165 -1.31 11.49 11.20
N ALA A 166 -0.50 12.00 12.09
CA ALA A 166 0.21 11.25 13.10
C ALA A 166 -0.17 11.76 14.50
N VAL A 167 -0.38 10.84 15.43
CA VAL A 167 -0.60 11.22 16.83
C VAL A 167 0.75 11.52 17.47
N VAL A 168 0.95 12.79 17.86
CA VAL A 168 2.14 13.27 18.56
C VAL A 168 1.68 13.77 19.93
N ASP A 169 2.26 13.26 21.00
CA ASP A 169 1.90 13.59 22.39
C ASP A 169 0.39 13.47 22.68
N GLY A 170 -0.27 12.48 22.08
CA GLY A 170 -1.71 12.24 22.20
C GLY A 170 -2.59 13.16 21.35
N VAL A 171 -2.01 14.01 20.49
CA VAL A 171 -2.74 14.94 19.63
C VAL A 171 -2.61 14.53 18.17
N PRO A 172 -3.73 14.32 17.45
CA PRO A 172 -3.71 14.15 15.99
C PRO A 172 -3.16 15.40 15.31
N THR A 173 -2.01 15.26 14.68
CA THR A 173 -1.29 16.36 14.02
C THR A 173 -1.15 16.04 12.53
N PRO A 174 -1.47 16.97 11.62
CA PRO A 174 -1.19 16.79 10.21
C PRO A 174 0.28 16.44 10.00
N VAL A 175 0.58 15.41 9.22
CA VAL A 175 1.92 14.81 9.20
C VAL A 175 3.01 15.79 8.75
N ALA A 176 2.70 16.77 7.91
CA ALA A 176 3.62 17.82 7.49
C ALA A 176 4.01 18.79 8.62
N ASP A 177 3.22 18.87 9.69
CA ASP A 177 3.51 19.74 10.83
C ASP A 177 4.37 19.02 11.89
N THR A 178 4.68 17.74 11.67
CA THR A 178 5.49 16.92 12.58
C THR A 178 6.99 17.02 12.27
N GLU A 179 7.81 16.47 13.16
CA GLU A 179 9.26 16.34 12.94
C GLU A 179 9.61 15.47 11.74
N PHE A 180 8.77 14.48 11.41
CA PHE A 180 8.99 13.54 10.29
C PHE A 180 9.09 14.27 8.94
N ALA A 181 8.31 15.32 8.73
CA ALA A 181 8.33 16.12 7.52
C ALA A 181 9.61 16.93 7.34
N ARG A 182 10.40 17.12 8.42
CA ARG A 182 11.67 17.86 8.41
C ARG A 182 12.88 16.98 8.18
N ASP A 183 12.66 15.73 7.76
CA ASP A 183 13.75 14.82 7.40
C ASP A 183 14.63 15.44 6.31
N ARG A 184 15.96 15.31 6.46
CA ARG A 184 16.91 15.94 5.52
C ARG A 184 16.90 15.31 4.14
N THR A 185 16.53 14.04 4.04
CA THR A 185 16.51 13.27 2.79
C THR A 185 15.11 13.19 2.19
N PHE A 186 14.11 12.98 3.04
CA PHE A 186 12.73 12.69 2.66
C PHE A 186 11.74 13.76 3.13
N GLY A 187 12.21 14.99 3.33
CA GLY A 187 11.35 16.08 3.75
C GLY A 187 10.21 16.35 2.76
N TYR A 188 9.07 16.78 3.29
CA TYR A 188 7.88 17.12 2.52
C TYR A 188 7.11 18.25 3.21
N THR A 189 6.18 18.88 2.46
CA THR A 189 5.44 20.04 2.96
C THR A 189 3.93 19.84 2.97
N ARG A 190 3.43 18.71 2.48
CA ARG A 190 2.01 18.44 2.29
C ARG A 190 1.52 17.27 3.14
N SER A 191 0.47 17.52 3.92
CA SER A 191 -0.27 16.48 4.66
C SER A 191 -1.41 15.88 3.85
N ASN A 192 -1.94 16.60 2.87
CA ASN A 192 -2.91 16.05 1.91
C ASN A 192 -2.17 15.08 0.98
N LEU A 193 -2.55 13.82 0.99
CA LEU A 193 -1.84 12.76 0.26
C LEU A 193 -1.85 12.95 -1.25
N ARG A 194 -2.86 13.59 -1.82
CA ARG A 194 -2.90 13.90 -3.24
C ARG A 194 -1.86 14.96 -3.60
N GLU A 195 -1.73 16.00 -2.77
CA GLU A 195 -0.71 17.05 -2.91
C GLU A 195 0.69 16.51 -2.61
N PHE A 196 0.81 15.60 -1.62
CA PHE A 196 2.06 14.91 -1.31
C PHE A 196 2.57 14.11 -2.51
N LEU A 197 1.71 13.34 -3.19
CA LEU A 197 2.11 12.60 -4.39
C LEU A 197 2.53 13.54 -5.53
N ALA A 198 1.87 14.69 -5.69
CA ALA A 198 2.29 15.71 -6.65
C ALA A 198 3.68 16.27 -6.31
N GLU A 199 3.93 16.58 -5.04
CA GLU A 199 5.23 17.04 -4.55
C GLU A 199 6.32 15.99 -4.77
N GLN A 200 6.09 14.74 -4.35
CA GLN A 200 7.09 13.66 -4.44
C GLN A 200 7.39 13.20 -5.87
N SER A 201 6.46 13.37 -6.78
CA SER A 201 6.68 13.08 -8.21
C SER A 201 7.41 14.20 -8.94
N GLY A 202 7.71 15.32 -8.28
CA GLY A 202 8.26 16.52 -8.94
C GLY A 202 7.28 17.13 -9.94
N GLY A 203 5.98 16.96 -9.73
CA GLY A 203 4.93 17.47 -10.60
C GLY A 203 4.58 16.56 -11.81
N ALA A 204 5.18 15.37 -11.89
CA ALA A 204 4.79 14.39 -12.92
C ALA A 204 3.37 13.83 -12.70
N ILE A 205 2.88 13.89 -11.47
CA ILE A 205 1.50 13.59 -11.07
C ILE A 205 0.91 14.89 -10.53
N THR A 206 -0.28 15.28 -10.97
CA THR A 206 -1.00 16.42 -10.37
C THR A 206 -1.96 15.92 -9.30
N ALA A 207 -2.22 16.72 -8.28
CA ALA A 207 -3.16 16.37 -7.21
C ALA A 207 -4.58 16.09 -7.75
N ALA A 208 -4.97 16.72 -8.85
CA ALA A 208 -6.27 16.52 -9.50
C ALA A 208 -6.38 15.15 -10.20
N GLU A 209 -5.25 14.58 -10.63
CA GLU A 209 -5.22 13.25 -11.26
C GLU A 209 -5.29 12.12 -10.23
N VAL A 210 -4.95 12.37 -8.97
CA VAL A 210 -5.02 11.37 -7.91
C VAL A 210 -6.47 11.19 -7.49
N ALA A 211 -6.98 9.96 -7.58
CA ALA A 211 -8.30 9.61 -7.08
C ALA A 211 -8.30 9.52 -5.54
N SER A 212 -9.48 9.50 -4.95
CA SER A 212 -9.66 9.28 -3.51
C SER A 212 -10.70 8.21 -3.27
N LEU A 213 -10.42 7.31 -2.34
CA LEU A 213 -11.41 6.45 -1.67
C LEU A 213 -11.78 7.15 -0.36
N SER A 214 -12.92 7.82 -0.35
CA SER A 214 -13.43 8.54 0.80
C SER A 214 -13.98 7.61 1.87
N HIS A 215 -14.19 8.11 3.09
CA HIS A 215 -14.91 7.35 4.12
C HIS A 215 -16.36 7.02 3.71
N ASP A 216 -17.00 7.85 2.89
CA ASP A 216 -18.32 7.54 2.32
C ASP A 216 -18.25 6.35 1.37
N ASP A 217 -17.27 6.30 0.47
CA ASP A 217 -17.09 5.16 -0.43
C ASP A 217 -16.83 3.87 0.36
N ILE A 218 -16.04 3.95 1.44
CA ILE A 218 -15.64 2.80 2.24
C ILE A 218 -16.76 2.37 3.19
N ARG A 219 -17.28 3.29 4.02
CA ARG A 219 -18.19 2.96 5.11
C ARG A 219 -19.65 2.87 4.66
N THR A 220 -20.11 3.81 3.83
CA THR A 220 -21.47 3.81 3.28
C THR A 220 -21.56 2.89 2.07
N GLY A 221 -20.67 3.06 1.09
CA GLY A 221 -20.66 2.31 -0.16
C GLY A 221 -20.21 0.86 -0.01
N GLY A 222 -19.25 0.61 0.88
CA GLY A 222 -18.73 -0.74 1.16
C GLY A 222 -17.85 -1.33 0.04
N PRO A 223 -17.56 -2.65 0.09
CA PRO A 223 -16.61 -3.28 -0.84
C PRO A 223 -16.98 -3.12 -2.32
N GLN A 224 -18.27 -3.12 -2.66
CA GLN A 224 -18.74 -2.94 -4.03
C GLN A 224 -18.40 -1.55 -4.56
N ARG A 225 -18.64 -0.51 -3.76
CA ARG A 225 -18.32 0.85 -4.14
C ARG A 225 -16.81 1.06 -4.28
N VAL A 226 -16.03 0.51 -3.36
CA VAL A 226 -14.56 0.49 -3.47
C VAL A 226 -14.12 -0.17 -4.78
N ALA A 227 -14.70 -1.33 -5.12
CA ALA A 227 -14.38 -2.02 -6.37
C ALA A 227 -14.73 -1.18 -7.62
N GLU A 228 -15.86 -0.47 -7.62
CA GLU A 228 -16.24 0.45 -8.71
C GLU A 228 -15.21 1.57 -8.90
N VAL A 229 -14.81 2.22 -7.81
CA VAL A 229 -13.78 3.27 -7.86
C VAL A 229 -12.47 2.70 -8.41
N LEU A 230 -12.02 1.56 -7.90
CA LEU A 230 -10.80 0.91 -8.35
C LEU A 230 -10.88 0.46 -9.81
N ALA A 231 -12.02 -0.09 -10.26
CA ALA A 231 -12.23 -0.50 -11.65
C ALA A 231 -12.18 0.67 -12.64
N SER A 232 -12.47 1.89 -12.19
CA SER A 232 -12.38 3.11 -13.02
C SER A 232 -10.94 3.59 -13.25
N LEU A 233 -9.97 3.08 -12.49
CA LEU A 233 -8.56 3.48 -12.62
C LEU A 233 -7.96 2.85 -13.87
N THR A 234 -7.17 3.65 -14.58
CA THR A 234 -6.41 3.25 -15.78
C THR A 234 -5.07 3.93 -15.80
N HIS A 235 -4.12 3.41 -16.57
CA HIS A 235 -2.81 4.03 -16.79
C HIS A 235 -2.02 4.27 -15.49
N ARG A 236 -2.11 3.33 -14.55
CA ARG A 236 -1.43 3.39 -13.25
C ARG A 236 -1.84 4.63 -12.42
N ARG A 237 -3.10 5.04 -12.53
CA ARG A 237 -3.60 6.17 -11.75
C ARG A 237 -3.52 5.87 -10.25
N TRP A 238 -3.04 6.83 -9.48
CA TRP A 238 -2.98 6.74 -8.02
C TRP A 238 -4.35 6.99 -7.39
N VAL A 239 -4.61 6.28 -6.30
CA VAL A 239 -5.77 6.51 -5.43
C VAL A 239 -5.31 6.52 -3.97
N VAL A 240 -5.61 7.60 -3.26
CA VAL A 240 -5.38 7.69 -1.81
C VAL A 240 -6.52 7.02 -1.07
N VAL A 241 -6.19 6.32 0.01
CA VAL A 241 -7.15 5.57 0.83
C VAL A 241 -7.35 6.30 2.15
N ASN A 242 -8.57 6.72 2.43
CA ASN A 242 -8.96 7.27 3.72
C ASN A 242 -9.29 6.14 4.68
N ALA A 243 -8.41 5.86 5.64
CA ALA A 243 -8.61 4.82 6.64
C ALA A 243 -8.27 5.35 8.04
N ALA A 244 -9.21 5.21 8.95
CA ALA A 244 -9.11 5.63 10.36
C ALA A 244 -9.49 4.49 11.33
N ASP A 245 -9.86 3.33 10.81
CA ASP A 245 -10.21 2.12 11.55
C ASP A 245 -9.75 0.88 10.78
N HIS A 246 -9.45 -0.21 11.49
CA HIS A 246 -9.12 -1.51 10.86
C HIS A 246 -10.23 -2.05 9.96
N ALA A 247 -11.49 -1.75 10.31
CA ALA A 247 -12.61 -2.15 9.48
C ALA A 247 -12.62 -1.42 8.14
N ASP A 248 -12.12 -0.16 8.07
CA ASP A 248 -11.94 0.56 6.80
C ASP A 248 -10.96 -0.20 5.88
N LEU A 249 -9.83 -0.65 6.44
CA LEU A 249 -8.84 -1.44 5.70
C LEU A 249 -9.43 -2.78 5.21
N ALA A 250 -10.25 -3.43 6.02
CA ALA A 250 -10.91 -4.68 5.64
C ALA A 250 -11.89 -4.46 4.46
N VAL A 251 -12.67 -3.39 4.48
CA VAL A 251 -13.57 -3.03 3.37
C VAL A 251 -12.78 -2.75 2.08
N VAL A 252 -11.68 -2.00 2.18
CA VAL A 252 -10.81 -1.69 1.04
C VAL A 252 -10.20 -2.96 0.46
N ALA A 253 -9.69 -3.87 1.30
CA ALA A 253 -9.12 -5.13 0.85
C ALA A 253 -10.14 -6.01 0.13
N LEU A 254 -11.38 -6.09 0.63
CA LEU A 254 -12.46 -6.82 -0.04
C LEU A 254 -12.84 -6.17 -1.38
N GLY A 255 -12.92 -4.85 -1.46
CA GLY A 255 -13.17 -4.13 -2.71
C GLY A 255 -12.05 -4.31 -3.73
N LEU A 256 -10.78 -4.31 -3.26
CA LEU A 256 -9.63 -4.61 -4.11
C LEU A 256 -9.74 -6.01 -4.72
N GLN A 257 -10.12 -7.02 -3.92
CA GLN A 257 -10.33 -8.38 -4.42
C GLN A 257 -11.40 -8.44 -5.52
N LEU A 258 -12.54 -7.77 -5.32
CA LEU A 258 -13.60 -7.71 -6.32
C LEU A 258 -13.10 -7.07 -7.63
N ALA A 259 -12.34 -5.98 -7.55
CA ALA A 259 -11.75 -5.35 -8.73
C ALA A 259 -10.72 -6.27 -9.43
N GLN A 260 -9.95 -7.04 -8.65
CA GLN A 260 -9.01 -8.02 -9.19
C GLN A 260 -9.71 -9.23 -9.84
N GLU A 261 -10.84 -9.68 -9.30
CA GLU A 261 -11.69 -10.71 -9.92
C GLU A 261 -12.25 -10.24 -11.27
N ALA A 262 -12.54 -8.94 -11.39
CA ALA A 262 -12.92 -8.30 -12.67
C ALA A 262 -11.73 -8.07 -13.63
N GLY A 263 -10.55 -8.63 -13.34
CA GLY A 263 -9.39 -8.60 -14.23
C GLY A 263 -8.46 -7.39 -14.01
N ARG A 264 -8.73 -6.51 -13.05
CA ARG A 264 -7.88 -5.34 -12.79
C ARG A 264 -6.60 -5.71 -12.04
N ARG A 265 -5.56 -4.88 -12.24
CA ARG A 265 -4.23 -5.10 -11.64
C ARG A 265 -3.76 -3.86 -10.91
N PHE A 266 -3.35 -4.05 -9.65
CA PHE A 266 -2.95 -2.94 -8.77
C PHE A 266 -1.57 -3.18 -8.18
N LEU A 267 -0.96 -2.07 -7.71
CA LEU A 267 0.10 -2.04 -6.70
C LEU A 267 -0.46 -1.37 -5.45
N VAL A 268 0.04 -1.78 -4.29
CA VAL A 268 -0.36 -1.26 -2.98
C VAL A 268 0.86 -0.77 -2.22
#